data_292d40c7a7983c35657a332a5c6ce761
#
_entry.id   292d40c7a7983c35657a332a5c6ce761
#
_cell.length_a   1.000
_cell.length_b   1.000
_cell.length_c   1.000
_cell.angle_alpha   90.00
_cell.angle_beta   90.00
_cell.angle_gamma   90.00
#
_symmetry.space_group_name_H-M   'P 1'
#
loop_
_entity.id
_entity.type
_entity.pdbx_description
1 polymer ?
#
loop_
_entity_poly.entity_id
_entity_poly.type
_entity_poly.pdbx_seq_one_letter_code
_entity_poly.pdbx_strand_id
1 'polypeptide(L)'
;MPETVFAKIIRGEIPARIVHEDERCLAFHDVQPQAPVHVLVIPKKPVENVAALEGGDEALAGHLVLVAAEVARRLGITDGYRLVFNCGRDGGQSVDHLHLHLLAGRRLGWPPG
;
A
#
# COMPACT_ATOMS: atom_id res chain seq x y z
N MET A 1 16.92 6.85 -9.32
CA MET A 1 15.46 6.93 -9.43
C MET A 1 14.97 8.32 -9.08
N PRO A 2 13.99 8.82 -9.81
CA PRO A 2 13.33 10.04 -9.37
C PRO A 2 12.76 9.85 -7.98
N GLU A 3 12.82 10.88 -7.19
CA GLU A 3 12.29 10.80 -5.83
C GLU A 3 10.76 10.88 -5.84
N THR A 4 10.10 9.95 -5.17
CA THR A 4 8.64 9.91 -5.07
C THR A 4 8.17 10.57 -3.77
N VAL A 5 6.89 10.94 -3.73
CA VAL A 5 6.26 11.42 -2.50
C VAL A 5 6.35 10.36 -1.39
N PHE A 6 6.27 9.08 -1.74
CA PHE A 6 6.38 7.99 -0.76
C PHE A 6 7.78 7.88 -0.17
N ALA A 7 8.83 8.08 -0.98
CA ALA A 7 10.19 8.12 -0.46
C ALA A 7 10.34 9.25 0.57
N LYS A 8 9.73 10.40 0.32
CA LYS A 8 9.75 11.53 1.26
C LYS A 8 8.98 11.24 2.54
N ILE A 9 7.86 10.53 2.45
CA ILE A 9 7.08 10.11 3.63
C ILE A 9 7.92 9.15 4.48
N ILE A 10 8.60 8.19 3.85
CA ILE A 10 9.47 7.24 4.55
C ILE A 10 10.55 7.96 5.35
N ARG A 11 11.12 9.03 4.79
CA ARG A 11 12.15 9.82 5.47
C ARG A 11 11.60 10.82 6.48
N GLY A 12 10.28 10.92 6.61
CA GLY A 12 9.66 11.87 7.53
C GLY A 12 9.66 13.33 7.03
N GLU A 13 9.94 13.55 5.75
CA GLU A 13 9.98 14.91 5.16
C GLU A 13 8.60 15.43 4.83
N ILE A 14 7.64 14.53 4.62
CA ILE A 14 6.22 14.85 4.39
C ILE A 14 5.41 14.13 5.45
N PRO A 15 4.50 14.81 6.16
CA PRO A 15 3.68 14.17 7.18
C PRO A 15 2.68 13.19 6.57
N ALA A 16 2.35 12.14 7.33
CA ALA A 16 1.34 11.16 6.96
C ALA A 16 0.69 10.62 8.23
N ARG A 17 -0.54 10.13 8.11
CA ARG A 17 -1.26 9.48 9.21
C ARG A 17 -0.87 8.00 9.23
N ILE A 18 0.24 7.71 9.91
CA ILE A 18 0.84 6.37 9.96
C ILE A 18 0.03 5.47 10.88
N VAL A 19 -0.30 4.24 10.40
CA VAL A 19 -1.00 3.22 11.18
C VAL A 19 -0.10 2.03 11.51
N HIS A 20 1.04 1.89 10.83
CA HIS A 20 2.01 0.83 11.07
C HIS A 20 3.37 1.26 10.54
N GLU A 21 4.41 0.93 11.26
CA GLU A 21 5.79 1.10 10.77
C GLU A 21 6.67 0.01 11.38
N ASP A 22 7.49 -0.60 10.53
CA ASP A 22 8.53 -1.52 10.96
C ASP A 22 9.79 -1.30 10.11
N GLU A 23 10.79 -2.17 10.26
CA GLU A 23 12.07 -2.04 9.54
C GLU A 23 11.91 -2.13 8.02
N ARG A 24 10.87 -2.81 7.53
CA ARG A 24 10.71 -3.14 6.11
C ARG A 24 9.62 -2.33 5.44
N CYS A 25 8.64 -1.82 6.17
CA CYS A 25 7.51 -1.15 5.54
C CYS A 25 6.87 -0.08 6.41
N LEU A 26 6.01 0.70 5.78
CA LEU A 26 5.23 1.77 6.38
C LEU A 26 3.80 1.66 5.85
N ALA A 27 2.81 1.84 6.72
CA ALA A 27 1.41 1.90 6.31
C ALA A 27 0.78 3.20 6.81
N PHE A 28 0.02 3.87 5.94
CA PHE A 28 -0.58 5.16 6.25
C PHE A 28 -1.88 5.38 5.46
N HIS A 29 -2.73 6.26 5.96
CA HIS A 29 -3.98 6.59 5.29
C HIS A 29 -3.72 7.39 4.02
N ASP A 30 -4.42 7.02 2.92
CA ASP A 30 -4.36 7.77 1.68
C ASP A 30 -5.06 9.11 1.88
N VAL A 31 -4.44 10.20 1.40
CA VAL A 31 -5.00 11.55 1.51
C VAL A 31 -6.14 11.80 0.51
N GLN A 32 -6.28 10.93 -0.50
CA GLN A 32 -7.37 10.96 -1.47
C GLN A 32 -8.11 9.61 -1.43
N PRO A 33 -8.81 9.31 -0.33
CA PRO A 33 -9.39 7.99 -0.14
C PRO A 33 -10.47 7.68 -1.17
N GLN A 34 -10.43 6.45 -1.70
CA GLN A 34 -11.42 5.93 -2.65
C GLN A 34 -12.45 5.03 -1.96
N ALA A 35 -12.35 4.88 -0.65
CA ALA A 35 -13.27 4.15 0.20
C ALA A 35 -13.20 4.74 1.60
N PRO A 36 -14.18 4.49 2.50
CA PRO A 36 -14.13 5.00 3.87
C PRO A 36 -12.84 4.63 4.61
N VAL A 37 -12.27 3.46 4.32
CA VAL A 37 -10.93 3.09 4.75
C VAL A 37 -10.09 2.89 3.50
N HIS A 38 -9.01 3.63 3.39
CA HIS A 38 -8.06 3.51 2.29
C HIS A 38 -6.64 3.69 2.85
N VAL A 39 -5.95 2.59 3.06
CA VAL A 39 -4.60 2.56 3.60
C VAL A 39 -3.63 2.08 2.53
N LEU A 40 -2.46 2.68 2.50
CA LEU A 40 -1.36 2.27 1.62
C LEU A 40 -0.29 1.59 2.45
N VAL A 41 0.17 0.42 2.02
CA VAL A 41 1.29 -0.28 2.62
C VAL A 41 2.44 -0.24 1.62
N ILE A 42 3.55 0.38 2.02
CA ILE A 42 4.70 0.58 1.14
C ILE A 42 5.97 -0.03 1.74
N PRO A 43 6.84 -0.64 0.91
CA PRO A 43 8.14 -1.07 1.39
C PRO A 43 9.06 0.13 1.56
N LYS A 44 9.97 0.07 2.54
CA LYS A 44 11.02 1.08 2.68
C LYS A 44 12.08 0.92 1.60
N LYS A 45 12.29 -0.30 1.12
CA LYS A 45 13.14 -0.55 -0.05
C LYS A 45 12.50 0.12 -1.28
N PRO A 46 13.28 0.88 -2.08
CA PRO A 46 12.75 1.50 -3.29
C PRO A 46 12.53 0.44 -4.38
N VAL A 47 11.27 0.04 -4.55
CA VAL A 47 10.81 -0.87 -5.61
C VAL A 47 9.74 -0.12 -6.39
N GLU A 48 9.89 -0.05 -7.71
CA GLU A 48 8.99 0.76 -8.53
C GLU A 48 7.56 0.21 -8.57
N ASN A 49 7.43 -1.11 -8.78
CA ASN A 49 6.12 -1.77 -8.89
C ASN A 49 6.28 -3.29 -8.75
N VAL A 50 5.16 -4.02 -8.86
CA VAL A 50 5.17 -5.48 -8.76
C VAL A 50 6.06 -6.12 -9.82
N ALA A 51 6.11 -5.57 -11.04
CA ALA A 51 6.93 -6.12 -12.11
C ALA A 51 8.43 -6.01 -11.83
N ALA A 52 8.84 -5.10 -10.94
CA ALA A 52 10.24 -4.93 -10.55
C ALA A 52 10.67 -5.83 -9.37
N LEU A 53 9.72 -6.55 -8.76
CA LEU A 53 10.05 -7.50 -7.70
C LEU A 53 10.85 -8.68 -8.25
N GLU A 54 11.81 -9.15 -7.46
CA GLU A 54 12.67 -10.28 -7.81
C GLU A 54 12.52 -11.39 -6.78
N GLY A 55 13.14 -12.56 -7.03
CA GLY A 55 13.06 -13.68 -6.11
C GLY A 55 13.53 -13.37 -4.70
N GLY A 56 14.52 -12.49 -4.55
CA GLY A 56 15.00 -12.04 -3.24
C GLY A 56 13.99 -11.17 -2.48
N ASP A 57 12.92 -10.71 -3.14
CA ASP A 57 11.88 -9.87 -2.54
C ASP A 57 10.66 -10.66 -2.07
N GLU A 58 10.71 -11.99 -2.16
CA GLU A 58 9.57 -12.83 -1.79
C GLU A 58 9.09 -12.58 -0.36
N ALA A 59 10.02 -12.54 0.60
CA ALA A 59 9.69 -12.29 1.99
C ALA A 59 9.11 -10.89 2.19
N LEU A 60 9.66 -9.90 1.50
CA LEU A 60 9.16 -8.53 1.55
C LEU A 60 7.73 -8.42 1.01
N ALA A 61 7.48 -9.02 -0.15
CA ALA A 61 6.15 -8.99 -0.78
C ALA A 61 5.10 -9.64 0.13
N GLY A 62 5.41 -10.81 0.71
CA GLY A 62 4.53 -11.47 1.67
C GLY A 62 4.31 -10.63 2.93
N HIS A 63 5.36 -9.96 3.40
CA HIS A 63 5.26 -9.09 4.56
C HIS A 63 4.27 -7.94 4.34
N LEU A 64 4.27 -7.32 3.17
CA LEU A 64 3.31 -6.24 2.86
C LEU A 64 1.86 -6.74 2.98
N VAL A 65 1.59 -7.94 2.47
CA VAL A 65 0.25 -8.54 2.54
C VAL A 65 -0.13 -8.84 3.99
N LEU A 66 0.79 -9.42 4.78
CA LEU A 66 0.53 -9.70 6.19
C LEU A 66 0.28 -8.42 7.00
N VAL A 67 1.04 -7.36 6.72
CA VAL A 67 0.83 -6.06 7.38
C VAL A 67 -0.53 -5.48 7.02
N ALA A 68 -0.95 -5.56 5.74
CA ALA A 68 -2.28 -5.11 5.34
C ALA A 68 -3.38 -5.85 6.11
N ALA A 69 -3.26 -7.17 6.26
CA ALA A 69 -4.22 -7.97 7.03
C ALA A 69 -4.23 -7.57 8.52
N GLU A 70 -3.06 -7.31 9.09
CA GLU A 70 -2.94 -6.87 10.49
C GLU A 70 -3.56 -5.48 10.69
N VAL A 71 -3.31 -4.55 9.79
CA VAL A 71 -3.91 -3.21 9.83
C VAL A 71 -5.44 -3.31 9.76
N ALA A 72 -5.95 -4.18 8.87
CA ALA A 72 -7.39 -4.38 8.77
C ALA A 72 -7.99 -4.85 10.10
N ARG A 73 -7.33 -5.77 10.79
CA ARG A 73 -7.77 -6.22 12.12
C ARG A 73 -7.76 -5.09 13.15
N ARG A 74 -6.68 -4.31 13.20
CA ARG A 74 -6.55 -3.19 14.13
C ARG A 74 -7.59 -2.10 13.89
N LEU A 75 -7.97 -1.88 12.64
CA LEU A 75 -8.99 -0.88 12.28
C LEU A 75 -10.42 -1.41 12.45
N GLY A 76 -10.58 -2.66 12.90
CA GLY A 76 -11.89 -3.24 13.16
C GLY A 76 -12.69 -3.58 11.91
N ILE A 77 -12.02 -3.84 10.80
CA ILE A 77 -12.69 -4.22 9.54
C ILE A 77 -13.13 -5.67 9.63
N THR A 78 -14.46 -5.90 9.67
CA THR A 78 -15.04 -7.24 9.85
C THR A 78 -15.82 -7.75 8.64
N ASP A 79 -16.27 -6.86 7.74
CA ASP A 79 -17.13 -7.23 6.62
C ASP A 79 -16.36 -7.47 5.32
N GLY A 80 -15.03 -7.50 5.40
CA GLY A 80 -14.18 -7.76 4.25
C GLY A 80 -13.52 -6.50 3.70
N TYR A 81 -12.56 -6.71 2.82
CA TYR A 81 -11.79 -5.63 2.22
C TYR A 81 -11.16 -6.11 0.91
N ARG A 82 -10.62 -5.18 0.17
CA ARG A 82 -9.91 -5.48 -1.07
C ARG A 82 -8.46 -5.03 -0.97
N LEU A 83 -7.56 -5.86 -1.46
CA LEU A 83 -6.15 -5.52 -1.61
C LEU A 83 -5.84 -5.36 -3.09
N VAL A 84 -5.16 -4.27 -3.45
CA VAL A 84 -4.85 -3.95 -4.84
C VAL A 84 -3.41 -3.50 -4.99
N PHE A 85 -2.68 -4.13 -5.90
CA PHE A 85 -1.43 -3.60 -6.45
C PHE A 85 -1.71 -3.13 -7.87
N ASN A 86 -1.52 -1.87 -8.16
CA ASN A 86 -1.55 -1.35 -9.53
C ASN A 86 -0.13 -1.37 -10.09
N CYS A 87 0.03 -1.85 -11.30
CA CYS A 87 1.33 -1.93 -11.94
C CYS A 87 1.29 -1.28 -13.32
N GLY A 88 2.08 -0.23 -13.51
CA GLY A 88 2.22 0.44 -14.78
C GLY A 88 1.02 1.29 -15.18
N ARG A 89 1.11 1.86 -16.39
CA ARG A 89 0.10 2.79 -16.91
C ARG A 89 -1.29 2.17 -16.99
N ASP A 90 -1.38 1.01 -17.61
CA ASP A 90 -2.69 0.37 -17.84
C ASP A 90 -3.29 -0.21 -16.55
N GLY A 91 -2.46 -0.43 -15.53
CA GLY A 91 -2.92 -0.81 -14.20
C GLY A 91 -3.38 0.37 -13.35
N GLY A 92 -3.13 1.60 -13.81
CA GLY A 92 -3.52 2.80 -13.07
C GLY A 92 -2.55 3.19 -11.95
N GLN A 93 -1.29 2.80 -12.06
CA GLN A 93 -0.29 3.15 -11.06
C GLN A 93 0.02 4.65 -11.11
N SER A 94 -0.23 5.34 -10.00
CA SER A 94 -0.09 6.80 -9.92
C SER A 94 1.25 7.27 -9.34
N VAL A 95 1.92 6.43 -8.55
CA VAL A 95 3.23 6.74 -7.94
C VAL A 95 4.18 5.60 -8.22
N ASP A 96 5.40 5.91 -8.68
CA ASP A 96 6.41 4.91 -9.06
C ASP A 96 7.21 4.40 -7.87
N HIS A 97 6.49 3.97 -6.86
CA HIS A 97 6.98 3.29 -5.68
C HIS A 97 5.91 2.29 -5.29
N LEU A 98 6.28 1.02 -5.18
CA LEU A 98 5.35 -0.08 -4.89
C LEU A 98 4.45 0.28 -3.71
N HIS A 99 3.14 0.12 -3.89
CA HIS A 99 2.19 0.32 -2.81
C HIS A 99 1.00 -0.60 -2.94
N LEU A 100 0.63 -1.18 -1.81
CA LEU A 100 -0.53 -2.06 -1.69
C LEU A 100 -1.67 -1.24 -1.10
N HIS A 101 -2.78 -1.16 -1.85
CA HIS A 101 -3.98 -0.50 -1.37
C HIS A 101 -4.80 -1.46 -0.53
N LEU A 102 -5.23 -1.02 0.65
CA LEU A 102 -6.24 -1.67 1.47
C LEU A 102 -7.50 -0.81 1.41
N LEU A 103 -8.55 -1.32 0.82
CA LEU A 103 -9.82 -0.60 0.61
C LEU A 103 -10.93 -1.31 1.38
N ALA A 104 -11.65 -0.58 2.22
CA ALA A 104 -12.69 -1.16 3.06
C ALA A 104 -13.73 -0.10 3.47
N GLY A 105 -14.76 -0.55 4.17
CA GLY A 105 -15.77 0.33 4.72
C GLY A 105 -17.01 0.48 3.84
N ARG A 106 -17.00 -0.14 2.67
CA ARG A 106 -18.16 -0.23 1.78
C ARG A 106 -18.04 -1.47 0.91
N ARG A 107 -19.12 -1.86 0.30
CA ARG A 107 -19.08 -2.94 -0.69
C ARG A 107 -18.36 -2.47 -1.95
N LEU A 108 -17.40 -3.26 -2.39
CA LEU A 108 -16.64 -3.03 -3.63
C LEU A 108 -17.18 -3.97 -4.70
N GLY A 109 -17.37 -3.45 -5.90
CA GLY A 109 -18.00 -4.20 -6.97
C GLY A 109 -17.05 -5.14 -7.72
N TRP A 110 -17.65 -5.94 -8.58
CA TRP A 110 -16.95 -6.80 -9.51
C TRP A 110 -17.61 -6.66 -10.89
N PRO A 111 -16.86 -6.49 -12.00
CA PRO A 111 -15.37 -6.52 -12.06
C PRO A 111 -14.70 -5.33 -11.35
N PRO A 112 -13.39 -5.45 -11.06
CA PRO A 112 -12.69 -4.48 -10.22
C PRO A 112 -12.34 -3.15 -10.91
N GLY A 113 -12.57 -3.05 -12.20
CA GLY A 113 -12.23 -1.82 -12.91
C GLY A 113 -13.17 -1.45 -14.02
#